data_8d24f2d83da0224ee86ea49eace6f73e
#
_entry.id   8d24f2d83da0224ee86ea49eace6f73e
#
_cell.length_a   1.000
_cell.length_b   1.000
_cell.length_c   1.000
_cell.angle_alpha   90.00
_cell.angle_beta   90.00
_cell.angle_gamma   90.00
#
_symmetry.space_group_name_H-M   'P 1'
#
loop_
_entity.id
_entity.type
_entity.pdbx_description
1 polymer ?
#
loop_
_entity_poly.entity_id
_entity_poly.type
_entity_poly.pdbx_seq_one_letter_code
_entity_poly.pdbx_strand_id
1 'polypeptide(L)'
;MKRLAVVAVLVAVGVALFVAGRNAAAEPLRTSTAGTRYAATVLIEEPVTGRVSMEVVVDAGDADTVAVSAVMPEMGHSTPELTAREQRPGRFLAEGELFSMSGVWDVSLRLDGPAGEEQLIVKALISDR
;
A
#
# COMPACT_ATOMS: atom_id res chain seq x y z
N MET A 1 16.64 -31.08 26.41
CA MET A 1 16.68 -29.63 26.66
C MET A 1 16.48 -28.82 25.39
N LYS A 2 17.19 -29.12 24.30
CA LYS A 2 17.03 -28.37 23.03
C LYS A 2 15.62 -28.46 22.46
N ARG A 3 14.95 -29.63 22.57
CA ARG A 3 13.59 -29.82 22.07
C ARG A 3 12.54 -29.00 22.83
N LEU A 4 12.68 -28.83 24.12
CA LEU A 4 11.78 -28.03 24.95
C LEU A 4 11.90 -26.53 24.61
N ALA A 5 13.12 -26.05 24.34
CA ALA A 5 13.33 -24.66 23.96
C ALA A 5 12.68 -24.34 22.62
N VAL A 6 12.78 -25.24 21.62
CA VAL A 6 12.16 -25.06 20.31
C VAL A 6 10.65 -25.02 20.42
N VAL A 7 10.06 -25.91 21.20
CA VAL A 7 8.60 -25.94 21.39
C VAL A 7 8.11 -24.66 22.06
N ALA A 8 8.83 -24.15 23.06
CA ALA A 8 8.47 -22.90 23.74
C ALA A 8 8.50 -21.70 22.78
N VAL A 9 9.49 -21.64 21.90
CA VAL A 9 9.59 -20.56 20.91
C VAL A 9 8.43 -20.61 19.90
N LEU A 10 8.07 -21.80 19.42
CA LEU A 10 6.95 -21.96 18.50
C LEU A 10 5.62 -21.53 19.12
N VAL A 11 5.38 -21.87 20.38
CA VAL A 11 4.16 -21.48 21.10
C VAL A 11 4.11 -19.95 21.27
N ALA A 12 5.24 -19.34 21.64
CA ALA A 12 5.31 -17.89 21.82
C ALA A 12 5.03 -17.13 20.51
N VAL A 13 5.57 -17.61 19.38
CA VAL A 13 5.32 -17.01 18.07
C VAL A 13 3.83 -17.15 17.71
N GLY A 14 3.23 -18.31 17.94
CA GLY A 14 1.82 -18.54 17.65
C GLY A 14 0.90 -17.62 18.46
N VAL A 15 1.20 -17.41 19.74
CA VAL A 15 0.41 -16.52 20.59
C VAL A 15 0.56 -15.07 20.14
N ALA A 16 1.77 -14.65 19.80
CA ALA A 16 2.02 -13.28 19.33
C ALA A 16 1.26 -12.99 18.04
N LEU A 17 1.26 -13.90 17.09
CA LEU A 17 0.50 -13.76 15.83
C LEU A 17 -1.01 -13.70 16.08
N PHE A 18 -1.52 -14.52 16.99
CA PHE A 18 -2.95 -14.54 17.34
C PHE A 18 -3.38 -13.20 17.99
N VAL A 19 -2.61 -12.68 18.92
CA VAL A 19 -2.91 -11.40 19.58
C VAL A 19 -2.85 -10.25 18.57
N ALA A 20 -1.84 -10.21 17.71
CA ALA A 20 -1.73 -9.20 16.66
C ALA A 20 -2.93 -9.25 15.70
N GLY A 21 -3.37 -10.45 15.29
CA GLY A 21 -4.53 -10.62 14.41
C GLY A 21 -5.83 -10.15 15.05
N ARG A 22 -5.99 -10.30 16.36
CA ARG A 22 -7.19 -9.85 17.06
C ARG A 22 -7.26 -8.33 17.24
N ASN A 23 -6.11 -7.66 17.37
CA ASN A 23 -6.03 -6.24 17.62
C ASN A 23 -5.95 -5.40 16.35
N ALA A 24 -5.60 -6.03 15.24
CA ALA A 24 -5.49 -5.32 13.96
C ALA A 24 -6.87 -5.11 13.35
N ALA A 25 -7.23 -3.86 13.02
CA ALA A 25 -8.47 -3.53 12.33
C ALA A 25 -8.43 -3.99 10.86
N ALA A 26 -7.24 -4.01 10.25
CA ALA A 26 -7.00 -4.48 8.90
C ALA A 26 -5.55 -4.90 8.77
N GLU A 27 -5.29 -5.88 7.92
CA GLU A 27 -3.91 -6.28 7.64
C GLU A 27 -3.23 -5.22 6.77
N PRO A 28 -1.95 -4.91 7.04
CA PRO A 28 -1.20 -4.01 6.16
C PRO A 28 -1.21 -4.52 4.72
N LEU A 29 -1.33 -3.59 3.78
CA LEU A 29 -1.31 -3.90 2.37
C LEU A 29 0.08 -3.62 1.81
N ARG A 30 0.62 -4.58 1.08
CA ARG A 30 1.88 -4.44 0.35
C ARG A 30 1.70 -5.07 -1.02
N THR A 31 1.79 -4.27 -2.07
CA THR A 31 1.60 -4.75 -3.44
C THR A 31 2.62 -4.09 -4.35
N SER A 32 3.25 -4.90 -5.21
CA SER A 32 4.25 -4.44 -6.17
C SER A 32 3.71 -4.56 -7.58
N THR A 33 4.15 -3.65 -8.44
CA THR A 33 3.81 -3.65 -9.86
C THR A 33 4.98 -3.11 -10.67
N ALA A 34 5.04 -3.48 -11.93
CA ALA A 34 6.10 -3.03 -12.82
C ALA A 34 5.52 -2.72 -14.20
N GLY A 35 5.99 -1.63 -14.78
CA GLY A 35 5.73 -1.26 -16.15
C GLY A 35 7.00 -1.30 -16.97
N THR A 36 7.03 -0.55 -18.05
CA THR A 36 8.20 -0.49 -18.94
C THR A 36 9.27 0.48 -18.45
N ARG A 37 8.87 1.53 -17.71
CA ARG A 37 9.79 2.58 -17.23
C ARG A 37 10.06 2.49 -15.73
N TYR A 38 9.06 2.09 -14.97
CA TYR A 38 9.12 2.11 -13.51
C TYR A 38 8.63 0.80 -12.93
N ALA A 39 9.11 0.52 -11.72
CA ALA A 39 8.54 -0.51 -10.85
C ALA A 39 8.32 0.14 -9.49
N ALA A 40 7.23 -0.20 -8.85
CA ALA A 40 6.87 0.42 -7.57
C ALA A 40 6.16 -0.56 -6.64
N THR A 41 6.29 -0.31 -5.35
CA THR A 41 5.59 -1.05 -4.30
C THR A 41 4.73 -0.05 -3.52
N VAL A 42 3.47 -0.42 -3.31
CA VAL A 42 2.53 0.36 -2.51
C VAL A 42 2.42 -0.27 -1.14
N LEU A 43 2.55 0.56 -0.10
CA LEU A 43 2.44 0.15 1.30
C LEU A 43 1.37 0.99 1.97
N ILE A 44 0.34 0.34 2.53
CA ILE A 44 -0.67 0.99 3.34
C ILE A 44 -0.78 0.19 4.64
N GLU A 45 -0.38 0.78 5.77
CA GLU A 45 -0.41 0.07 7.05
C GLU A 45 -1.84 -0.21 7.51
N GLU A 46 -2.74 0.75 7.31
CA GLU A 46 -4.15 0.61 7.64
C GLU A 46 -5.00 0.85 6.40
N PRO A 47 -5.24 -0.20 5.57
CA PRO A 47 -6.04 -0.07 4.36
C PRO A 47 -7.53 -0.04 4.69
N VAL A 48 -7.98 1.12 5.16
CA VAL A 48 -9.35 1.34 5.64
C VAL A 48 -9.98 2.55 4.96
N THR A 49 -11.28 2.68 5.07
CA THR A 49 -12.02 3.84 4.55
C THR A 49 -11.63 5.12 5.28
N GLY A 50 -11.79 6.24 4.61
CA GLY A 50 -11.47 7.55 5.14
C GLY A 50 -10.03 7.97 4.83
N ARG A 51 -9.41 8.65 5.77
CA ARG A 51 -8.06 9.16 5.58
C ARG A 51 -7.03 8.05 5.72
N VAL A 52 -6.13 7.95 4.75
CA VAL A 52 -5.07 6.95 4.73
C VAL A 52 -3.73 7.61 4.45
N SER A 53 -2.67 6.93 4.87
CA SER A 53 -1.29 7.24 4.49
C SER A 53 -0.79 6.09 3.63
N MET A 54 -0.35 6.43 2.43
CA MET A 54 0.15 5.45 1.46
C MET A 54 1.58 5.78 1.10
N GLU A 55 2.48 4.83 1.31
CA GLU A 55 3.86 4.95 0.86
C GLU A 55 4.02 4.28 -0.49
N VAL A 56 4.66 4.98 -1.41
CA VAL A 56 5.02 4.45 -2.73
C VAL A 56 6.54 4.38 -2.80
N VAL A 57 7.05 3.16 -2.89
CA VAL A 57 8.49 2.92 -3.04
C VAL A 57 8.76 2.67 -4.52
N VAL A 58 9.60 3.49 -5.10
CA VAL A 58 10.02 3.31 -6.50
C VAL A 58 11.18 2.32 -6.51
N ASP A 59 10.92 1.10 -6.95
CA ASP A 59 11.88 0.00 -6.93
C ASP A 59 12.84 0.04 -8.13
N ALA A 60 12.36 0.57 -9.26
CA ALA A 60 13.16 0.73 -10.46
C ALA A 60 12.74 1.99 -11.21
N GLY A 61 13.69 2.67 -11.81
CA GLY A 61 13.47 3.94 -12.49
C GLY A 61 13.63 5.13 -11.56
N ASP A 62 13.84 6.29 -12.15
CA ASP A 62 14.01 7.55 -11.43
C ASP A 62 12.73 8.38 -11.57
N ALA A 63 11.90 8.39 -10.56
CA ALA A 63 10.70 9.21 -10.54
C ALA A 63 10.95 10.51 -9.78
N ASP A 64 10.63 11.64 -10.40
CA ASP A 64 10.70 12.95 -9.77
C ASP A 64 9.39 13.27 -9.06
N THR A 65 8.26 12.82 -9.62
CA THR A 65 6.93 13.04 -9.07
C THR A 65 6.13 11.75 -9.08
N VAL A 66 5.31 11.58 -8.06
CA VAL A 66 4.36 10.47 -7.94
C VAL A 66 3.02 11.05 -7.50
N ALA A 67 1.97 10.68 -8.22
CA ALA A 67 0.60 11.03 -7.85
C ALA A 67 -0.24 9.77 -7.76
N VAL A 68 -1.18 9.77 -6.82
CA VAL A 68 -1.99 8.60 -6.50
C VAL A 68 -3.46 8.93 -6.63
N SER A 69 -4.21 8.07 -7.28
CA SER A 69 -5.67 8.15 -7.34
C SER A 69 -6.26 6.75 -7.19
N ALA A 70 -7.55 6.66 -6.97
CA ALA A 70 -8.19 5.37 -6.80
C ALA A 70 -9.55 5.34 -7.50
N VAL A 71 -9.89 4.18 -8.05
CA VAL A 71 -11.17 3.93 -8.70
C VAL A 71 -11.74 2.62 -8.18
N MET A 72 -13.03 2.63 -7.86
CA MET A 72 -13.77 1.40 -7.59
C MET A 72 -14.60 1.08 -8.84
N PRO A 73 -14.13 0.16 -9.70
CA PRO A 73 -14.77 -0.06 -11.01
C PRO A 73 -16.23 -0.51 -10.91
N GLU A 74 -16.55 -1.36 -9.93
CA GLU A 74 -17.90 -1.90 -9.75
C GLU A 74 -18.94 -0.83 -9.45
N MET A 75 -18.54 0.23 -8.75
CA MET A 75 -19.46 1.28 -8.31
C MET A 75 -19.27 2.59 -9.06
N GLY A 76 -18.28 2.68 -9.95
CA GLY A 76 -17.99 3.90 -10.68
C GLY A 76 -17.45 5.04 -9.81
N HIS A 77 -17.04 4.77 -8.58
CA HIS A 77 -16.44 5.78 -7.70
C HIS A 77 -14.99 6.03 -8.08
N SER A 78 -14.62 7.30 -8.09
CA SER A 78 -13.23 7.69 -8.31
C SER A 78 -12.89 8.81 -7.33
N THR A 79 -11.61 8.90 -6.99
CA THR A 79 -11.11 9.93 -6.08
C THR A 79 -10.17 10.88 -6.81
N PRO A 80 -10.12 12.15 -6.39
CA PRO A 80 -9.15 13.09 -6.93
C PRO A 80 -7.72 12.61 -6.70
N GLU A 81 -6.85 12.99 -7.61
CA GLU A 81 -5.44 12.65 -7.52
C GLU A 81 -4.78 13.35 -6.34
N LEU A 82 -3.99 12.62 -5.56
CA LEU A 82 -3.17 13.14 -4.49
C LEU A 82 -1.71 13.16 -4.94
N THR A 83 -1.06 14.29 -4.81
CA THR A 83 0.39 14.37 -5.06
C THR A 83 1.12 13.79 -3.86
N ALA A 84 1.95 12.80 -4.10
CA ALA A 84 2.79 12.23 -3.07
C ALA A 84 4.03 13.10 -2.85
N ARG A 85 4.48 13.16 -1.62
CA ARG A 85 5.64 13.95 -1.23
C ARG A 85 6.84 13.04 -1.05
N GLU A 86 7.95 13.35 -1.71
CA GLU A 86 9.17 12.58 -1.55
C GLU A 86 9.74 12.75 -0.15
N GLN A 87 9.87 11.66 0.60
CA GLN A 87 10.42 11.64 1.96
C GLN A 87 11.92 11.39 1.94
N ARG A 88 12.36 10.53 1.05
CA ARG A 88 13.74 10.13 0.78
C ARG A 88 13.81 9.70 -0.67
N PRO A 89 15.00 9.61 -1.25
CA PRO A 89 15.14 9.16 -2.64
C PRO A 89 14.39 7.85 -2.88
N GLY A 90 13.45 7.87 -3.83
CA GLY A 90 12.65 6.71 -4.20
C GLY A 90 11.50 6.38 -3.25
N ARG A 91 11.25 7.18 -2.21
CA ARG A 91 10.14 6.93 -1.28
C ARG A 91 9.23 8.14 -1.19
N PHE A 92 7.96 7.93 -1.54
CA PHE A 92 6.95 8.99 -1.62
C PHE A 92 5.80 8.66 -0.69
N LEU A 93 5.24 9.67 -0.04
CA LEU A 93 4.12 9.53 0.88
C LEU A 93 2.93 10.35 0.39
N ALA A 94 1.81 9.68 0.18
CA ALA A 94 0.54 10.32 -0.13
C ALA A 94 -0.39 10.17 1.07
N GLU A 95 -0.96 11.28 1.52
CA GLU A 95 -1.89 11.30 2.65
C GLU A 95 -3.17 12.00 2.24
N GLY A 96 -4.30 11.40 2.54
CA GLY A 96 -5.60 11.98 2.23
C GLY A 96 -6.71 10.95 2.21
N GLU A 97 -7.88 11.39 1.80
CA GLU A 97 -9.03 10.50 1.66
C GLU A 97 -9.03 9.88 0.26
N LEU A 98 -8.70 8.59 0.19
CA LEU A 98 -8.65 7.84 -1.07
C LEU A 98 -9.81 6.86 -1.22
N PHE A 99 -10.32 6.36 -0.12
CA PHE A 99 -11.29 5.27 -0.17
C PHE A 99 -12.56 5.65 0.58
N SER A 100 -13.63 5.91 -0.18
CA SER A 100 -14.91 6.34 0.39
C SER A 100 -15.74 5.20 0.95
N MET A 101 -15.44 3.97 0.54
CA MET A 101 -16.17 2.79 1.00
C MET A 101 -15.26 1.57 0.94
N SER A 102 -15.64 0.52 1.67
CA SER A 102 -14.90 -0.74 1.65
C SER A 102 -15.11 -1.47 0.32
N GLY A 103 -14.16 -2.32 -0.03
CA GLY A 103 -14.20 -3.12 -1.25
C GLY A 103 -12.88 -3.13 -1.98
N VAL A 104 -12.90 -3.59 -3.21
CA VAL A 104 -11.71 -3.67 -4.06
C VAL A 104 -11.59 -2.42 -4.91
N TRP A 105 -10.44 -1.76 -4.79
CA TRP A 105 -10.13 -0.54 -5.52
C TRP A 105 -8.94 -0.76 -6.44
N ASP A 106 -8.96 -0.09 -7.59
CA ASP A 106 -7.78 0.05 -8.44
C ASP A 106 -7.08 1.33 -8.03
N VAL A 107 -5.87 1.19 -7.50
CA VAL A 107 -5.03 2.33 -7.13
C VAL A 107 -4.10 2.62 -8.31
N SER A 108 -4.18 3.84 -8.80
CA SER A 108 -3.39 4.30 -9.93
C SER A 108 -2.22 5.14 -9.44
N LEU A 109 -1.03 4.77 -9.87
CA LEU A 109 0.19 5.50 -9.58
C LEU A 109 0.65 6.17 -10.88
N ARG A 110 0.74 7.48 -10.89
CA ARG A 110 1.29 8.21 -12.02
C ARG A 110 2.68 8.69 -11.65
N LEU A 111 3.66 8.11 -12.32
CA LEU A 111 5.08 8.42 -12.07
C LEU A 111 5.63 9.21 -13.26
N ASP A 112 6.41 10.23 -12.98
CA ASP A 112 7.04 11.05 -14.00
C ASP A 112 8.48 11.36 -13.61
N GLY A 113 9.37 11.35 -14.58
CA GLY A 113 10.79 11.60 -14.40
C GLY A 113 11.51 11.65 -15.73
N PRO A 114 12.84 11.55 -15.75
CA PRO A 114 13.63 11.63 -16.99
C PRO A 114 13.24 10.60 -18.05
N ALA A 115 12.77 9.41 -17.63
CA ALA A 115 12.35 8.36 -18.54
C ALA A 115 10.96 8.58 -19.14
N GLY A 116 10.24 9.61 -18.70
CA GLY A 116 8.89 9.93 -19.13
C GLY A 116 7.84 9.54 -18.10
N GLU A 117 6.58 9.72 -18.47
CA GLU A 117 5.44 9.41 -17.60
C GLU A 117 4.97 7.98 -17.81
N GLU A 118 4.58 7.34 -16.72
CA GLU A 118 3.97 6.00 -16.77
C GLU A 118 2.92 5.88 -15.67
N GLN A 119 1.82 5.21 -15.99
CA GLN A 119 0.77 4.91 -15.03
C GLN A 119 0.83 3.43 -14.70
N LEU A 120 0.89 3.13 -13.41
CA LEU A 120 0.87 1.77 -12.88
C LEU A 120 -0.39 1.59 -12.05
N ILE A 121 -0.97 0.40 -12.06
CA ILE A 121 -2.19 0.11 -11.32
C ILE A 121 -1.97 -1.09 -10.41
N VAL A 122 -2.39 -0.97 -9.16
CA VAL A 122 -2.41 -2.07 -8.20
C VAL A 122 -3.82 -2.20 -7.62
N LYS A 123 -4.18 -3.42 -7.24
CA LYS A 123 -5.45 -3.65 -6.56
C LYS A 123 -5.26 -3.55 -5.05
N ALA A 124 -6.25 -2.95 -4.39
CA ALA A 124 -6.24 -2.78 -2.95
C ALA A 124 -7.59 -3.20 -2.37
N LEU A 125 -7.55 -4.10 -1.39
CA LEU A 125 -8.74 -4.47 -0.64
C LEU A 125 -8.83 -3.55 0.58
N ILE A 126 -9.89 -2.76 0.63
CA ILE A 126 -10.11 -1.76 1.68
C ILE A 126 -11.21 -2.22 2.60
N SER A 127 -10.96 -2.17 3.88
CA SER A 127 -11.91 -2.54 4.93
C SER A 127 -12.57 -1.30 5.52
N ASP A 128 -13.70 -1.48 6.18
CA ASP A 128 -14.34 -0.40 6.94
C ASP A 128 -13.48 -0.05 8.15
N ARG A 129 -13.46 1.24 8.46
CA ARG A 129 -12.75 1.74 9.64
C ARG A 129 -13.45 1.34 10.93
#